data_77c5c118fc7e7cb366c420574d9052d8
#
_entry.id   77c5c118fc7e7cb366c420574d9052d8
#
_cell.length_a   1.000
_cell.length_b   1.000
_cell.length_c   1.000
_cell.angle_alpha   90.00
_cell.angle_beta   90.00
_cell.angle_gamma   90.00
#
_symmetry.space_group_name_H-M   'P 1'
#
loop_
_entity.id
_entity.type
_entity.pdbx_description
1 polymer ?
#
loop_
_entity_poly.entity_id
_entity_poly.type
_entity_poly.pdbx_seq_one_letter_code
_entity_poly.pdbx_strand_id
1 'polypeptide(L)'
;MNKQNPKNRQPDEGSPMQFFKEIEIEFLIHELKDPIAIIETGLRTLLERPDKFGALSARQENTLKRALRNTKKARELLYNLLEIGRSEAGCFIGERFLPSKSVLQALNDALETNAWNVFEKYVSCENETDGLKFLASSGIVLDISPAAADVEMFQDEIKFRQIIGNLMKNALHHRHKRVRIQMELDGDQLVTAVSDDGPGIDPEQHEMVFKRYAQVKECEIVPRKGHGLGLAGADIISRCLGGRLELQSAKGQGATFRLILPLRLTTD
;
A
#
# COMPACT_ATOMS: atom_id res chain seq x y z
N MET A 1 -38.77 46.61 14.47
CA MET A 1 -38.42 46.60 13.04
C MET A 1 -36.96 46.78 12.91
N ASN A 2 -36.21 45.72 12.69
CA ASN A 2 -34.85 45.81 12.16
C ASN A 2 -34.55 44.49 11.46
N LYS A 3 -34.62 44.49 10.13
CA LYS A 3 -34.34 43.37 9.23
C LYS A 3 -32.83 43.30 9.09
N GLN A 4 -32.20 42.27 9.63
CA GLN A 4 -30.83 41.90 9.29
C GLN A 4 -30.81 41.00 8.07
N ASN A 5 -30.11 41.45 7.08
CA ASN A 5 -29.90 40.96 5.75
C ASN A 5 -28.93 39.74 5.76
N PRO A 6 -29.25 38.55 5.19
CA PRO A 6 -28.34 37.46 5.06
C PRO A 6 -27.65 37.52 3.69
N LYS A 7 -26.57 38.24 3.56
CA LYS A 7 -25.68 38.17 2.37
C LYS A 7 -24.25 38.35 2.80
N ASN A 8 -23.50 37.30 2.85
CA ASN A 8 -22.16 37.07 2.38
C ASN A 8 -21.57 35.80 3.04
N ARG A 9 -21.95 34.66 2.54
CA ARG A 9 -21.04 33.51 2.57
C ARG A 9 -20.38 33.49 1.21
N GLN A 10 -19.12 33.94 1.15
CA GLN A 10 -18.23 33.63 0.04
C GLN A 10 -18.09 32.11 -0.04
N PRO A 11 -18.11 31.53 -1.22
CA PRO A 11 -17.81 30.10 -1.38
C PRO A 11 -16.34 29.91 -1.00
N ASP A 12 -16.13 28.94 -0.14
CA ASP A 12 -14.81 28.47 0.28
C ASP A 12 -14.07 27.96 -0.97
N GLU A 13 -13.05 28.70 -1.39
CA GLU A 13 -12.30 28.41 -2.59
C GLU A 13 -11.58 27.07 -2.44
N GLY A 14 -12.13 26.06 -3.11
CA GLY A 14 -11.39 24.92 -3.66
C GLY A 14 -10.46 24.15 -2.74
N SER A 15 -10.99 23.38 -1.80
CA SER A 15 -10.19 22.32 -1.21
C SER A 15 -9.76 21.31 -2.31
N PRO A 16 -8.53 20.75 -2.27
CA PRO A 16 -8.11 19.71 -3.22
C PRO A 16 -9.09 18.52 -3.34
N MET A 17 -9.89 18.27 -2.31
CA MET A 17 -10.98 17.32 -2.26
C MET A 17 -12.11 17.60 -3.27
N GLN A 18 -12.39 18.87 -3.56
CA GLN A 18 -13.46 19.27 -4.48
C GLN A 18 -13.03 19.06 -5.93
N PHE A 19 -11.75 19.27 -6.23
CA PHE A 19 -11.16 19.04 -7.55
C PHE A 19 -11.30 17.56 -7.99
N PHE A 20 -11.07 16.60 -7.08
CA PHE A 20 -11.21 15.16 -7.39
C PHE A 20 -12.67 14.69 -7.48
N LYS A 21 -13.64 15.43 -6.92
CA LYS A 21 -15.08 15.15 -7.10
C LYS A 21 -15.61 15.65 -8.44
N GLU A 22 -15.00 16.67 -9.00
CA GLU A 22 -15.43 17.28 -10.29
C GLU A 22 -14.84 16.59 -11.50
N ILE A 23 -13.72 15.87 -11.34
CA ILE A 23 -13.12 15.09 -12.41
C ILE A 23 -13.64 13.67 -12.31
N GLU A 24 -14.18 13.13 -13.40
CA GLU A 24 -14.50 11.70 -13.51
C GLU A 24 -13.21 10.89 -13.33
N ILE A 25 -12.96 10.43 -12.12
CA ILE A 25 -11.73 9.74 -11.71
C ILE A 25 -11.47 8.52 -12.61
N GLU A 26 -12.54 7.83 -13.03
CA GLU A 26 -12.43 6.69 -13.94
C GLU A 26 -11.91 7.09 -15.33
N PHE A 27 -12.31 8.24 -15.83
CA PHE A 27 -11.78 8.78 -17.09
C PHE A 27 -10.27 9.04 -16.99
N LEU A 28 -9.83 9.72 -15.92
CA LEU A 28 -8.40 9.96 -15.71
C LEU A 28 -7.60 8.66 -15.58
N ILE A 29 -8.17 7.61 -14.97
CA ILE A 29 -7.53 6.29 -14.87
C ILE A 29 -7.25 5.76 -16.27
N HIS A 30 -8.25 5.77 -17.14
CA HIS A 30 -8.11 5.27 -18.51
C HIS A 30 -7.10 6.09 -19.31
N GLU A 31 -7.22 7.42 -19.30
CA GLU A 31 -6.35 8.32 -20.06
C GLU A 31 -4.87 8.29 -19.65
N LEU A 32 -4.56 8.02 -18.39
CA LEU A 32 -3.17 7.98 -17.91
C LEU A 32 -2.60 6.56 -17.87
N LYS A 33 -3.43 5.54 -17.75
CA LYS A 33 -3.01 4.14 -17.77
C LYS A 33 -2.39 3.74 -19.09
N ASP A 34 -3.02 4.12 -20.18
CA ASP A 34 -2.65 3.70 -21.53
C ASP A 34 -1.28 4.23 -21.96
N PRO A 35 -0.97 5.55 -21.87
CA PRO A 35 0.34 6.06 -22.24
C PRO A 35 1.47 5.46 -21.37
N ILE A 36 1.23 5.23 -20.08
CA ILE A 36 2.23 4.59 -19.21
C ILE A 36 2.45 3.13 -19.61
N ALA A 37 1.40 2.38 -19.95
CA ALA A 37 1.50 1.02 -20.44
C ALA A 37 2.26 0.92 -21.77
N ILE A 38 2.02 1.86 -22.69
CA ILE A 38 2.75 1.96 -23.96
C ILE A 38 4.25 2.20 -23.72
N ILE A 39 4.59 3.15 -22.84
CA ILE A 39 5.99 3.45 -22.50
C ILE A 39 6.65 2.21 -21.87
N GLU A 40 5.97 1.56 -20.91
CA GLU A 40 6.50 0.35 -20.25
C GLU A 40 6.75 -0.77 -21.24
N THR A 41 5.77 -1.05 -22.13
CA THR A 41 5.87 -2.08 -23.15
C THR A 41 6.98 -1.77 -24.15
N GLY A 42 7.12 -0.52 -24.59
CA GLY A 42 8.19 -0.09 -25.48
C GLY A 42 9.59 -0.30 -24.84
N LEU A 43 9.77 0.14 -23.59
CA LEU A 43 11.03 -0.04 -22.87
C LEU A 43 11.36 -1.53 -22.65
N ARG A 44 10.37 -2.35 -22.30
CA ARG A 44 10.53 -3.80 -22.13
C ARG A 44 10.90 -4.47 -23.45
N THR A 45 10.22 -4.11 -24.54
CA THR A 45 10.49 -4.66 -25.88
C THR A 45 11.89 -4.36 -26.33
N LEU A 46 12.40 -3.14 -26.12
CA LEU A 46 13.80 -2.78 -26.42
C LEU A 46 14.81 -3.59 -25.60
N LEU A 47 14.50 -3.91 -24.36
CA LEU A 47 15.39 -4.70 -23.48
C LEU A 47 15.37 -6.20 -23.79
N GLU A 48 14.20 -6.74 -24.17
CA GLU A 48 13.98 -8.19 -24.33
C GLU A 48 14.12 -8.70 -25.78
N ARG A 49 14.16 -7.80 -26.77
CA ARG A 49 14.22 -8.15 -28.19
C ARG A 49 15.47 -7.62 -28.90
N PRO A 50 16.67 -8.05 -28.47
CA PRO A 50 17.90 -7.67 -29.16
C PRO A 50 17.98 -8.20 -30.60
N ASP A 51 17.25 -9.27 -30.92
CA ASP A 51 17.06 -9.81 -32.25
C ASP A 51 16.41 -8.81 -33.23
N LYS A 52 15.52 -7.96 -32.77
CA LYS A 52 14.81 -6.98 -33.59
C LYS A 52 15.45 -5.59 -33.63
N PHE A 53 16.05 -5.16 -32.53
CA PHE A 53 16.52 -3.78 -32.35
C PHE A 53 18.05 -3.66 -32.30
N GLY A 54 18.75 -4.79 -32.38
CA GLY A 54 20.20 -4.84 -32.26
C GLY A 54 20.67 -4.93 -30.78
N ALA A 55 21.92 -5.31 -30.59
CA ALA A 55 22.51 -5.42 -29.26
C ALA A 55 22.68 -4.04 -28.63
N LEU A 56 22.23 -3.90 -27.40
CA LEU A 56 22.39 -2.65 -26.63
C LEU A 56 23.79 -2.60 -25.99
N SER A 57 24.42 -1.44 -26.04
CA SER A 57 25.58 -1.20 -25.19
C SER A 57 25.19 -1.22 -23.71
N ALA A 58 26.12 -1.55 -22.81
CA ALA A 58 25.87 -1.56 -21.36
C ALA A 58 25.30 -0.23 -20.83
N ARG A 59 25.71 0.90 -21.43
CA ARG A 59 25.20 2.23 -21.06
C ARG A 59 23.73 2.41 -21.48
N GLN A 60 23.36 1.96 -22.68
CA GLN A 60 21.97 2.00 -23.17
C GLN A 60 21.07 1.10 -22.33
N GLU A 61 21.50 -0.14 -22.09
CA GLU A 61 20.76 -1.11 -21.27
C GLU A 61 20.51 -0.57 -19.87
N ASN A 62 21.50 -0.02 -19.20
CA ASN A 62 21.36 0.59 -17.88
C ASN A 62 20.40 1.79 -17.89
N THR A 63 20.43 2.59 -18.96
CA THR A 63 19.53 3.75 -19.12
C THR A 63 18.08 3.28 -19.30
N LEU A 64 17.82 2.29 -20.16
CA LEU A 64 16.52 1.72 -20.39
C LEU A 64 15.96 1.01 -19.13
N LYS A 65 16.79 0.25 -18.42
CA LYS A 65 16.42 -0.36 -17.14
C LYS A 65 16.04 0.69 -16.10
N ARG A 66 16.76 1.83 -16.05
CA ARG A 66 16.42 2.95 -15.18
C ARG A 66 15.10 3.60 -15.58
N ALA A 67 14.87 3.83 -16.87
CA ALA A 67 13.62 4.37 -17.39
C ALA A 67 12.45 3.45 -17.06
N LEU A 68 12.57 2.13 -17.31
CA LEU A 68 11.55 1.14 -17.00
C LEU A 68 11.19 1.12 -15.50
N ARG A 69 12.20 1.18 -14.62
CA ARG A 69 11.94 1.28 -13.17
C ARG A 69 11.16 2.55 -12.81
N ASN A 70 11.49 3.69 -13.43
CA ASN A 70 10.79 4.95 -13.17
C ASN A 70 9.36 4.95 -13.73
N THR A 71 9.13 4.34 -14.89
CA THR A 71 7.80 4.18 -15.48
C THR A 71 6.90 3.32 -14.57
N LYS A 72 7.43 2.19 -14.06
CA LYS A 72 6.71 1.36 -13.08
C LYS A 72 6.34 2.13 -11.82
N LYS A 73 7.28 2.96 -11.32
CA LYS A 73 7.04 3.82 -10.15
C LYS A 73 5.96 4.87 -10.43
N ALA A 74 6.01 5.52 -11.60
CA ALA A 74 5.00 6.51 -11.97
C ALA A 74 3.61 5.88 -12.07
N ARG A 75 3.51 4.68 -12.62
CA ARG A 75 2.28 3.89 -12.66
C ARG A 75 1.75 3.60 -11.26
N GLU A 76 2.61 3.13 -10.35
CA GLU A 76 2.23 2.82 -8.97
C GLU A 76 1.73 4.08 -8.23
N LEU A 77 2.41 5.22 -8.40
CA LEU A 77 1.97 6.51 -7.84
C LEU A 77 0.61 6.92 -8.35
N LEU A 78 0.39 6.81 -9.66
CA LEU A 78 -0.87 7.15 -10.27
C LEU A 78 -2.01 6.29 -9.71
N TYR A 79 -1.82 4.96 -9.65
CA TYR A 79 -2.81 4.06 -9.08
C TYR A 79 -3.13 4.40 -7.63
N ASN A 80 -2.12 4.66 -6.80
CA ASN A 80 -2.32 5.02 -5.41
C ASN A 80 -3.11 6.34 -5.27
N LEU A 81 -2.80 7.34 -6.10
CA LEU A 81 -3.51 8.62 -6.08
C LEU A 81 -4.99 8.45 -6.48
N LEU A 82 -5.24 7.66 -7.52
CA LEU A 82 -6.58 7.39 -8.03
C LEU A 82 -7.41 6.57 -7.02
N GLU A 83 -6.83 5.56 -6.39
CA GLU A 83 -7.51 4.77 -5.36
C GLU A 83 -7.84 5.61 -4.12
N ILE A 84 -6.97 6.54 -3.73
CA ILE A 84 -7.27 7.51 -2.67
C ILE A 84 -8.48 8.37 -3.09
N GLY A 85 -8.48 8.93 -4.31
CA GLY A 85 -9.58 9.75 -4.81
C GLY A 85 -10.90 8.98 -4.88
N ARG A 86 -10.90 7.73 -5.39
CA ARG A 86 -12.09 6.86 -5.40
C ARG A 86 -12.59 6.55 -3.99
N SER A 87 -11.70 6.34 -3.05
CA SER A 87 -12.08 6.09 -1.66
C SER A 87 -12.70 7.33 -1.01
N GLU A 88 -12.12 8.50 -1.23
CA GLU A 88 -12.67 9.78 -0.76
C GLU A 88 -14.02 10.11 -1.44
N ALA A 89 -14.25 9.63 -2.65
CA ALA A 89 -15.53 9.75 -3.35
C ALA A 89 -16.59 8.72 -2.90
N GLY A 90 -16.24 7.81 -1.97
CA GLY A 90 -17.15 6.78 -1.48
C GLY A 90 -17.40 5.63 -2.45
N CYS A 91 -16.51 5.44 -3.45
CA CYS A 91 -16.61 4.33 -4.38
C CYS A 91 -16.05 3.05 -3.75
N PHE A 92 -16.94 2.24 -3.14
CA PHE A 92 -16.59 0.98 -2.50
C PHE A 92 -17.37 -0.17 -3.14
N ILE A 93 -16.68 -1.32 -3.27
CA ILE A 93 -17.30 -2.58 -3.69
C ILE A 93 -17.32 -3.49 -2.47
N GLY A 94 -18.48 -3.51 -1.76
CA GLY A 94 -18.67 -4.41 -0.64
C GLY A 94 -18.86 -5.85 -1.12
N GLU A 95 -17.99 -6.75 -0.71
CA GLU A 95 -18.10 -8.18 -0.97
C GLU A 95 -17.74 -9.00 0.26
N ARG A 96 -18.18 -10.27 0.29
CA ARG A 96 -17.80 -11.19 1.36
C ARG A 96 -16.49 -11.89 1.01
N PHE A 97 -15.54 -11.84 1.92
CA PHE A 97 -14.26 -12.51 1.77
C PHE A 97 -13.70 -12.98 3.10
N LEU A 98 -12.68 -13.84 3.05
CA LEU A 98 -11.92 -14.30 4.21
C LEU A 98 -10.63 -13.46 4.32
N PRO A 99 -10.51 -12.55 5.30
CA PRO A 99 -9.32 -11.71 5.47
C PRO A 99 -8.02 -12.50 5.60
N SER A 100 -8.07 -13.71 6.18
CA SER A 100 -6.91 -14.62 6.28
C SER A 100 -6.31 -14.95 4.91
N LYS A 101 -7.15 -15.23 3.91
CA LYS A 101 -6.71 -15.49 2.53
C LYS A 101 -6.18 -14.23 1.86
N SER A 102 -6.84 -13.10 2.07
CA SER A 102 -6.44 -11.82 1.49
C SER A 102 -5.10 -11.34 2.06
N VAL A 103 -4.83 -11.58 3.36
CA VAL A 103 -3.52 -11.31 3.99
C VAL A 103 -2.42 -12.18 3.40
N LEU A 104 -2.68 -13.47 3.15
CA LEU A 104 -1.72 -14.38 2.49
C LEU A 104 -1.42 -13.92 1.05
N GLN A 105 -2.44 -13.51 0.30
CA GLN A 105 -2.24 -12.99 -1.06
C GLN A 105 -1.42 -11.69 -1.04
N ALA A 106 -1.75 -10.76 -0.13
CA ALA A 106 -0.98 -9.52 0.03
C ALA A 106 0.48 -9.78 0.41
N LEU A 107 0.73 -10.83 1.24
CA LEU A 107 2.08 -11.25 1.59
C LEU A 107 2.83 -11.78 0.37
N ASN A 108 2.20 -12.61 -0.46
CA ASN A 108 2.79 -13.12 -1.70
C ASN A 108 3.18 -11.98 -2.64
N ASP A 109 2.28 -11.04 -2.89
CA ASP A 109 2.53 -9.86 -3.74
C ASP A 109 3.68 -8.98 -3.18
N ALA A 110 3.73 -8.83 -1.87
CA ALA A 110 4.79 -8.06 -1.20
C ALA A 110 6.16 -8.75 -1.27
N LEU A 111 6.21 -10.07 -1.10
CA LEU A 111 7.42 -10.88 -1.22
C LEU A 111 7.95 -10.90 -2.65
N GLU A 112 7.08 -11.14 -3.63
CA GLU A 112 7.45 -11.12 -5.05
C GLU A 112 8.11 -9.80 -5.44
N THR A 113 7.58 -8.67 -4.94
CA THR A 113 8.08 -7.34 -5.29
C THR A 113 9.34 -6.93 -4.52
N ASN A 114 9.46 -7.30 -3.23
CA ASN A 114 10.48 -6.75 -2.34
C ASN A 114 11.50 -7.78 -1.82
N ALA A 115 11.22 -9.08 -1.93
CA ALA A 115 12.04 -10.16 -1.41
C ALA A 115 12.02 -11.40 -2.32
N TRP A 116 12.30 -11.20 -3.61
CA TRP A 116 12.22 -12.24 -4.64
C TRP A 116 12.91 -13.55 -4.25
N ASN A 117 14.12 -13.50 -3.70
CA ASN A 117 14.85 -14.70 -3.28
C ASN A 117 14.13 -15.51 -2.19
N VAL A 118 13.34 -14.86 -1.35
CA VAL A 118 12.49 -15.51 -0.34
C VAL A 118 11.24 -16.06 -1.00
N PHE A 119 10.62 -15.27 -1.89
CA PHE A 119 9.42 -15.63 -2.62
C PHE A 119 9.63 -16.91 -3.45
N GLU A 120 10.67 -16.95 -4.27
CA GLU A 120 10.99 -18.10 -5.13
C GLU A 120 11.10 -19.42 -4.34
N LYS A 121 11.74 -19.38 -3.19
CA LYS A 121 11.87 -20.55 -2.31
C LYS A 121 10.56 -20.90 -1.61
N TYR A 122 9.81 -19.88 -1.19
CA TYR A 122 8.52 -20.07 -0.55
C TYR A 122 7.51 -20.76 -1.46
N VAL A 123 7.38 -20.32 -2.72
CA VAL A 123 6.44 -20.92 -3.68
C VAL A 123 6.90 -22.31 -4.17
N SER A 124 8.18 -22.66 -3.99
CA SER A 124 8.71 -23.98 -4.30
C SER A 124 8.48 -25.02 -3.19
N CYS A 125 7.93 -24.63 -2.02
CA CYS A 125 7.59 -25.55 -0.95
C CYS A 125 6.41 -26.46 -1.36
N GLU A 126 6.43 -27.72 -0.93
CA GLU A 126 5.44 -28.72 -1.32
C GLU A 126 4.03 -28.43 -0.79
N ASN A 127 3.94 -27.74 0.35
CA ASN A 127 2.67 -27.40 0.99
C ASN A 127 2.77 -26.09 1.78
N GLU A 128 1.61 -25.54 2.13
CA GLU A 128 1.51 -24.27 2.86
C GLU A 128 2.22 -24.29 4.22
N THR A 129 2.14 -25.41 4.95
CA THR A 129 2.77 -25.54 6.27
C THR A 129 4.29 -25.43 6.18
N ASP A 130 4.91 -26.06 5.21
CA ASP A 130 6.36 -25.99 5.01
C ASP A 130 6.76 -24.62 4.47
N GLY A 131 5.93 -24.00 3.63
CA GLY A 131 6.09 -22.62 3.20
C GLY A 131 6.10 -21.65 4.38
N LEU A 132 5.15 -21.75 5.30
CA LEU A 132 5.09 -20.90 6.50
C LEU A 132 6.28 -21.14 7.44
N LYS A 133 6.74 -22.38 7.61
CA LYS A 133 7.97 -22.66 8.37
C LYS A 133 9.19 -22.05 7.71
N PHE A 134 9.30 -22.14 6.38
CA PHE A 134 10.38 -21.51 5.64
C PHE A 134 10.35 -19.98 5.81
N LEU A 135 9.19 -19.34 5.70
CA LEU A 135 9.05 -17.90 5.94
C LEU A 135 9.48 -17.52 7.36
N ALA A 136 9.06 -18.30 8.37
CA ALA A 136 9.46 -18.07 9.76
C ALA A 136 10.99 -18.17 9.94
N SER A 137 11.65 -19.16 9.30
CA SER A 137 13.11 -19.28 9.30
C SER A 137 13.80 -18.11 8.60
N SER A 138 13.12 -17.47 7.64
CA SER A 138 13.56 -16.28 6.91
C SER A 138 13.23 -14.97 7.64
N GLY A 139 12.72 -15.07 8.87
CA GLY A 139 12.37 -13.92 9.71
C GLY A 139 11.00 -13.31 9.40
N ILE A 140 10.13 -14.00 8.65
CA ILE A 140 8.77 -13.53 8.33
C ILE A 140 7.77 -14.46 9.01
N VAL A 141 7.03 -13.94 9.99
CA VAL A 141 6.07 -14.71 10.81
C VAL A 141 4.66 -14.23 10.50
N LEU A 142 3.79 -15.15 10.14
CA LEU A 142 2.35 -14.93 10.02
C LEU A 142 1.65 -15.65 11.18
N ASP A 143 0.93 -14.88 12.00
CA ASP A 143 0.26 -15.33 13.20
C ASP A 143 -1.21 -14.90 13.15
N ILE A 144 -2.08 -15.83 12.80
CA ILE A 144 -3.52 -15.60 12.66
C ILE A 144 -4.22 -16.34 13.81
N SER A 145 -4.93 -15.59 14.65
CA SER A 145 -5.68 -16.21 15.75
C SER A 145 -6.78 -17.15 15.22
N PRO A 146 -7.10 -18.24 15.92
CA PRO A 146 -8.17 -19.15 15.49
C PRO A 146 -9.51 -18.44 15.25
N ALA A 147 -9.83 -17.42 16.06
CA ALA A 147 -11.04 -16.63 15.89
C ALA A 147 -11.05 -15.77 14.61
N ALA A 148 -9.88 -15.35 14.14
CA ALA A 148 -9.76 -14.53 12.94
C ALA A 148 -9.57 -15.37 11.66
N ALA A 149 -9.18 -16.65 11.79
CA ALA A 149 -8.85 -17.50 10.64
C ALA A 149 -10.04 -17.73 9.70
N ASP A 150 -11.22 -17.97 10.27
CA ASP A 150 -12.44 -18.33 9.54
C ASP A 150 -13.49 -17.20 9.53
N VAL A 151 -13.15 -16.00 10.03
CA VAL A 151 -14.09 -14.88 10.04
C VAL A 151 -14.36 -14.37 8.62
N GLU A 152 -15.62 -14.22 8.27
CA GLU A 152 -16.04 -13.53 7.06
C GLU A 152 -16.15 -12.03 7.31
N MET A 153 -15.63 -11.25 6.39
CA MET A 153 -15.72 -9.81 6.38
C MET A 153 -16.57 -9.35 5.19
N PHE A 154 -17.42 -8.35 5.38
CA PHE A 154 -18.15 -7.68 4.30
C PHE A 154 -17.58 -6.28 4.13
N GLN A 155 -16.60 -6.14 3.25
CA GLN A 155 -15.84 -4.92 3.00
C GLN A 155 -15.34 -4.92 1.54
N ASP A 156 -14.59 -3.90 1.15
CA ASP A 156 -13.88 -3.86 -0.13
C ASP A 156 -12.54 -4.63 0.00
N GLU A 157 -12.50 -5.87 -0.51
CA GLU A 157 -11.32 -6.74 -0.43
C GLU A 157 -10.10 -6.13 -1.12
N ILE A 158 -10.30 -5.46 -2.26
CA ILE A 158 -9.19 -4.86 -3.02
C ILE A 158 -8.53 -3.77 -2.17
N LYS A 159 -9.31 -2.92 -1.53
CA LYS A 159 -8.81 -1.86 -0.65
C LYS A 159 -8.18 -2.42 0.62
N PHE A 160 -8.77 -3.46 1.21
CA PHE A 160 -8.17 -4.18 2.33
C PHE A 160 -6.78 -4.72 1.97
N ARG A 161 -6.66 -5.45 0.86
CA ARG A 161 -5.38 -5.96 0.36
C ARG A 161 -4.37 -4.84 0.06
N GLN A 162 -4.83 -3.73 -0.48
CA GLN A 162 -3.97 -2.58 -0.76
C GLN A 162 -3.38 -1.99 0.52
N ILE A 163 -4.19 -1.80 1.58
CA ILE A 163 -3.68 -1.32 2.88
C ILE A 163 -2.63 -2.28 3.41
N ILE A 164 -2.98 -3.57 3.54
CA ILE A 164 -2.09 -4.60 4.10
C ILE A 164 -0.81 -4.73 3.28
N GLY A 165 -0.91 -4.74 1.95
CA GLY A 165 0.24 -4.79 1.05
C GLY A 165 1.18 -3.59 1.22
N ASN A 166 0.66 -2.38 1.44
CA ASN A 166 1.46 -1.20 1.73
C ASN A 166 2.21 -1.33 3.07
N LEU A 167 1.54 -1.84 4.12
CA LEU A 167 2.17 -2.07 5.43
C LEU A 167 3.27 -3.14 5.33
N MET A 168 3.01 -4.26 4.65
CA MET A 168 3.98 -5.34 4.46
C MET A 168 5.19 -4.89 3.64
N LYS A 169 4.99 -4.15 2.55
CA LYS A 169 6.08 -3.58 1.74
C LYS A 169 6.97 -2.67 2.58
N ASN A 170 6.38 -1.82 3.44
CA ASN A 170 7.13 -0.98 4.35
C ASN A 170 7.93 -1.81 5.35
N ALA A 171 7.31 -2.78 6.01
CA ALA A 171 7.98 -3.64 6.97
C ALA A 171 9.14 -4.43 6.33
N LEU A 172 8.94 -5.03 5.15
CA LEU A 172 9.98 -5.74 4.40
C LEU A 172 11.12 -4.82 3.98
N HIS A 173 10.83 -3.54 3.71
CA HIS A 173 11.82 -2.56 3.31
C HIS A 173 12.69 -2.07 4.47
N HIS A 174 12.10 -1.87 5.65
CA HIS A 174 12.75 -1.26 6.80
C HIS A 174 13.31 -2.28 7.79
N ARG A 175 12.88 -3.56 7.76
CA ARG A 175 13.35 -4.58 8.68
C ARG A 175 14.88 -4.76 8.66
N HIS A 176 15.44 -5.05 9.79
CA HIS A 176 16.78 -5.61 9.88
C HIS A 176 16.75 -7.12 9.57
N LYS A 177 15.89 -7.87 10.26
CA LYS A 177 15.78 -9.33 10.14
C LYS A 177 14.34 -9.84 10.16
N ARG A 178 13.42 -9.19 10.90
CA ARG A 178 12.11 -9.74 11.23
C ARG A 178 10.97 -8.87 10.72
N VAL A 179 9.93 -9.55 10.22
CA VAL A 179 8.59 -9.00 10.01
C VAL A 179 7.61 -9.95 10.67
N ARG A 180 6.67 -9.43 11.43
CA ARG A 180 5.55 -10.20 11.99
C ARG A 180 4.25 -9.60 11.49
N ILE A 181 3.37 -10.45 10.99
CA ILE A 181 2.00 -10.12 10.62
C ILE A 181 1.10 -10.87 11.62
N GLN A 182 0.28 -10.13 12.36
CA GLN A 182 -0.66 -10.70 13.32
C GLN A 182 -2.07 -10.31 12.93
N MET A 183 -3.02 -11.25 13.04
CA MET A 183 -4.42 -10.98 12.78
C MET A 183 -5.28 -11.56 13.91
N GLU A 184 -6.06 -10.70 14.54
CA GLU A 184 -6.88 -11.01 15.69
C GLU A 184 -8.29 -10.42 15.52
N LEU A 185 -9.27 -11.07 16.14
CA LEU A 185 -10.63 -10.58 16.24
C LEU A 185 -10.82 -9.92 17.60
N ASP A 186 -11.25 -8.67 17.63
CA ASP A 186 -11.58 -7.92 18.83
C ASP A 186 -13.04 -7.42 18.73
N GLY A 187 -13.94 -8.18 19.34
CA GLY A 187 -15.38 -7.94 19.20
C GLY A 187 -15.86 -8.08 17.75
N ASP A 188 -16.36 -7.01 17.19
CA ASP A 188 -16.80 -6.90 15.79
C ASP A 188 -15.75 -6.24 14.87
N GLN A 189 -14.54 -6.08 15.37
CA GLN A 189 -13.43 -5.48 14.63
C GLN A 189 -12.34 -6.51 14.33
N LEU A 190 -11.83 -6.47 13.12
CA LEU A 190 -10.61 -7.18 12.73
C LEU A 190 -9.41 -6.28 12.97
N VAL A 191 -8.46 -6.76 13.75
CA VAL A 191 -7.17 -6.09 14.01
C VAL A 191 -6.09 -6.82 13.24
N THR A 192 -5.44 -6.15 12.30
CA THR A 192 -4.27 -6.68 11.59
C THR A 192 -3.06 -5.81 11.88
N ALA A 193 -2.05 -6.38 12.54
CA ALA A 193 -0.82 -5.69 12.89
C ALA A 193 0.35 -6.18 12.02
N VAL A 194 1.12 -5.26 11.47
CA VAL A 194 2.35 -5.53 10.74
C VAL A 194 3.51 -4.84 11.47
N SER A 195 4.46 -5.64 11.94
CA SER A 195 5.60 -5.17 12.74
C SER A 195 6.93 -5.49 12.06
N ASP A 196 7.89 -4.60 12.17
CA ASP A 196 9.27 -4.80 11.77
C ASP A 196 10.25 -4.50 12.93
N ASP A 197 11.47 -5.00 12.81
CA ASP A 197 12.59 -4.75 13.72
C ASP A 197 13.58 -3.72 13.15
N GLY A 198 13.09 -2.78 12.36
CA GLY A 198 13.88 -1.74 11.71
C GLY A 198 14.33 -0.61 12.64
N PRO A 199 14.76 0.52 12.08
CA PRO A 199 15.28 1.65 12.85
C PRO A 199 14.23 2.31 13.74
N GLY A 200 12.93 2.01 13.51
CA GLY A 200 11.84 2.68 14.19
C GLY A 200 11.64 4.13 13.75
N ILE A 201 10.63 4.77 14.31
CA ILE A 201 10.19 6.12 13.97
C ILE A 201 10.14 6.92 15.27
N ASP A 202 10.74 8.11 15.27
CA ASP A 202 10.69 9.01 16.39
C ASP A 202 9.24 9.44 16.67
N PRO A 203 8.76 9.46 17.94
CA PRO A 203 7.41 9.89 18.29
C PRO A 203 7.01 11.26 17.72
N GLU A 204 7.95 12.20 17.61
CA GLU A 204 7.70 13.52 17.03
C GLU A 204 7.34 13.46 15.53
N GLN A 205 7.65 12.34 14.87
CA GLN A 205 7.42 12.14 13.45
C GLN A 205 6.18 11.26 13.14
N HIS A 206 5.51 10.69 14.16
CA HIS A 206 4.39 9.78 13.97
C HIS A 206 3.24 10.39 13.16
N GLU A 207 2.87 11.63 13.43
CA GLU A 207 1.84 12.32 12.64
C GLU A 207 2.29 12.60 11.20
N MET A 208 3.61 12.79 11.01
CA MET A 208 4.15 13.15 9.71
C MET A 208 4.14 11.96 8.74
N VAL A 209 4.32 10.71 9.22
CA VAL A 209 4.39 9.54 8.34
C VAL A 209 3.07 9.25 7.62
N PHE A 210 1.93 9.73 8.16
CA PHE A 210 0.61 9.63 7.56
C PHE A 210 0.26 10.82 6.65
N LYS A 211 1.10 11.87 6.61
CA LYS A 211 0.86 13.02 5.71
C LYS A 211 1.30 12.65 4.28
N ARG A 212 0.52 13.10 3.30
CA ARG A 212 0.85 12.91 1.87
C ARG A 212 2.23 13.48 1.57
N TYR A 213 3.05 12.75 0.82
CA TYR A 213 4.42 13.12 0.43
C TYR A 213 5.42 13.29 1.59
N ALA A 214 5.05 12.91 2.81
CA ALA A 214 5.98 12.94 3.92
C ALA A 214 7.00 11.81 3.80
N GLN A 215 8.26 12.16 4.01
CA GLN A 215 9.36 11.22 4.15
C GLN A 215 10.15 11.63 5.38
N VAL A 216 10.32 10.71 6.30
CA VAL A 216 11.17 10.93 7.47
C VAL A 216 12.61 11.10 7.00
N LYS A 217 13.19 12.24 7.29
CA LYS A 217 14.59 12.54 6.96
C LYS A 217 15.49 11.79 7.95
N GLU A 218 15.85 10.55 7.62
CA GLU A 218 16.99 9.89 8.26
C GLU A 218 17.97 9.42 7.20
N CYS A 219 19.21 9.87 7.34
CA CYS A 219 20.40 9.51 6.59
C CYS A 219 20.47 9.94 5.11
N GLU A 220 21.33 10.92 4.83
CA GLU A 220 21.68 11.42 3.49
C GLU A 220 22.38 10.39 2.58
N ILE A 221 22.63 9.16 3.05
CA ILE A 221 23.50 8.17 2.38
C ILE A 221 22.71 7.07 1.67
N VAL A 222 21.42 6.87 1.94
CA VAL A 222 20.61 5.82 1.30
C VAL A 222 19.68 6.41 0.25
N PRO A 223 19.67 5.91 -1.01
CA PRO A 223 18.73 6.37 -2.02
C PRO A 223 17.29 6.15 -1.54
N ARG A 224 16.55 7.23 -1.41
CA ARG A 224 15.14 7.24 -0.95
C ARG A 224 14.29 6.34 -1.86
N LYS A 225 13.88 5.19 -1.38
CA LYS A 225 12.91 4.31 -2.04
C LYS A 225 11.55 4.51 -1.39
N GLY A 226 10.63 5.16 -2.09
CA GLY A 226 9.26 5.38 -1.65
C GLY A 226 8.78 6.79 -1.98
N HIS A 227 7.48 6.97 -2.20
CA HIS A 227 6.91 8.25 -2.65
C HIS A 227 6.12 8.97 -1.56
N GLY A 228 6.10 8.43 -0.32
CA GLY A 228 5.32 9.01 0.79
C GLY A 228 3.79 8.95 0.60
N LEU A 229 3.31 8.14 -0.34
CA LEU A 229 1.87 7.97 -0.58
C LEU A 229 1.31 6.66 -0.01
N GLY A 230 2.15 5.65 0.22
CA GLY A 230 1.69 4.33 0.67
C GLY A 230 0.99 4.36 2.02
N LEU A 231 1.63 4.95 3.05
CA LEU A 231 1.04 5.04 4.40
C LEU A 231 -0.07 6.07 4.48
N ALA A 232 0.08 7.23 3.82
CA ALA A 232 -0.97 8.23 3.74
C ALA A 232 -2.22 7.67 3.04
N GLY A 233 -2.05 6.93 1.94
CA GLY A 233 -3.13 6.24 1.26
C GLY A 233 -3.77 5.16 2.12
N ALA A 234 -2.97 4.35 2.82
CA ALA A 234 -3.47 3.34 3.73
C ALA A 234 -4.32 3.94 4.86
N ASP A 235 -3.89 5.06 5.45
CA ASP A 235 -4.66 5.76 6.49
C ASP A 235 -5.98 6.33 5.95
N ILE A 236 -5.97 6.99 4.78
CA ILE A 236 -7.18 7.52 4.16
C ILE A 236 -8.16 6.39 3.84
N ILE A 237 -7.70 5.34 3.16
CA ILE A 237 -8.55 4.20 2.79
C ILE A 237 -9.10 3.51 4.05
N SER A 238 -8.31 3.35 5.11
CA SER A 238 -8.77 2.72 6.36
C SER A 238 -9.94 3.49 6.98
N ARG A 239 -9.86 4.83 7.01
CA ARG A 239 -10.94 5.69 7.51
C ARG A 239 -12.19 5.60 6.62
N CYS A 240 -12.00 5.58 5.31
CA CYS A 240 -13.10 5.42 4.37
C CYS A 240 -13.81 4.05 4.51
N LEU A 241 -13.11 3.01 4.95
CA LEU A 241 -13.68 1.69 5.29
C LEU A 241 -14.31 1.64 6.70
N GLY A 242 -14.44 2.77 7.38
CA GLY A 242 -15.00 2.86 8.73
C GLY A 242 -14.04 2.43 9.84
N GLY A 243 -12.75 2.32 9.54
CA GLY A 243 -11.73 1.91 10.50
C GLY A 243 -10.67 2.96 10.76
N ARG A 244 -9.51 2.52 11.22
CA ARG A 244 -8.36 3.39 11.50
C ARG A 244 -7.03 2.65 11.40
N LEU A 245 -5.97 3.41 11.16
CA LEU A 245 -4.59 2.93 11.16
C LEU A 245 -3.83 3.59 12.32
N GLU A 246 -3.22 2.76 13.17
CA GLU A 246 -2.43 3.18 14.32
C GLU A 246 -0.96 2.85 14.12
N LEU A 247 -0.07 3.67 14.69
CA LEU A 247 1.37 3.46 14.70
C LEU A 247 1.88 3.39 16.14
N GLN A 248 2.64 2.34 16.43
CA GLN A 248 3.44 2.19 17.63
C GLN A 248 4.89 2.00 17.21
N SER A 249 5.75 2.95 17.56
CA SER A 249 7.17 2.92 17.21
C SER A 249 7.99 3.78 18.16
N ALA A 250 9.25 3.42 18.32
CA ALA A 250 10.26 4.26 18.93
C ALA A 250 11.59 4.04 18.21
N LYS A 251 12.45 5.04 18.23
CA LYS A 251 13.77 4.98 17.59
C LYS A 251 14.57 3.77 18.07
N GLY A 252 15.04 2.93 17.13
CA GLY A 252 15.80 1.70 17.41
C GLY A 252 14.95 0.51 17.84
N GLN A 253 13.61 0.61 17.89
CA GLN A 253 12.72 -0.47 18.36
C GLN A 253 11.81 -1.05 17.27
N GLY A 254 12.03 -0.65 16.01
CA GLY A 254 11.16 -1.02 14.90
C GLY A 254 9.84 -0.25 14.89
N ALA A 255 8.93 -0.67 14.02
CA ALA A 255 7.61 -0.07 13.90
C ALA A 255 6.52 -1.15 13.85
N THR A 256 5.36 -0.85 14.43
CA THR A 256 4.15 -1.66 14.36
C THR A 256 3.02 -0.79 13.86
N PHE A 257 2.46 -1.14 12.71
CA PHE A 257 1.25 -0.55 12.17
C PHE A 257 0.08 -1.48 12.42
N ARG A 258 -0.99 -0.96 13.01
CA ARG A 258 -2.21 -1.71 13.35
C ARG A 258 -3.37 -1.17 12.54
N LEU A 259 -3.90 -1.96 11.62
CA LEU A 259 -5.14 -1.70 10.91
C LEU A 259 -6.29 -2.28 11.71
N ILE A 260 -7.28 -1.45 12.03
CA ILE A 260 -8.47 -1.83 12.76
C ILE A 260 -9.67 -1.51 11.88
N LEU A 261 -10.40 -2.54 11.47
CA LEU A 261 -11.57 -2.40 10.59
C LEU A 261 -12.79 -3.10 11.19
N PRO A 262 -13.99 -2.54 11.03
CA PRO A 262 -15.21 -3.26 11.35
C PRO A 262 -15.39 -4.43 10.37
N LEU A 263 -15.97 -5.54 10.83
CA LEU A 263 -16.27 -6.70 9.98
C LEU A 263 -17.25 -6.39 8.85
N ARG A 264 -18.04 -5.34 9.00
CA ARG A 264 -19.01 -4.90 8.00
C ARG A 264 -18.84 -3.42 7.71
N LEU A 265 -18.81 -3.09 6.43
CA LEU A 265 -18.88 -1.71 5.99
C LEU A 265 -20.20 -1.11 6.45
N THR A 266 -20.15 -0.11 7.31
CA THR A 266 -21.31 0.70 7.65
C THR A 266 -21.49 1.74 6.55
N THR A 267 -22.40 1.48 5.63
CA THR A 267 -22.91 2.53 4.74
C THR A 267 -23.94 3.33 5.54
N ASP A 268 -23.56 4.53 5.98
CA ASP A 268 -24.52 5.54 6.42
C ASP A 268 -25.33 6.08 5.24
#